data_5e733c521320b331db339354cc0ac6bc
#
_entry.id   5e733c521320b331db339354cc0ac6bc
#
_cell.length_a   1.000
_cell.length_b   1.000
_cell.length_c   1.000
_cell.angle_alpha   90.00
_cell.angle_beta   90.00
_cell.angle_gamma   90.00
#
_symmetry.space_group_name_H-M   'P 1'
#
loop_
_entity.id
_entity.type
_entity.pdbx_description
1 polymer ?
#
loop_
_entity_poly.entity_id
_entity_poly.type
_entity_poly.pdbx_seq_one_letter_code
_entity_poly.pdbx_strand_id
1 'polypeptide(L)'
;MEGINIWSGSDIGIGAALTNPTELAFRKGNIKNRYPVTFNGVNYRDAESAYQKYKSRDLQESIEIMTEIIVCKLQQHPRLFEEITKRGGVEWLKRSRHIVGVRNSRWEGYGLESNFILCLVFAYQLCSE
;
A
#
# COMPACT_ATOMS: atom_id res chain seq x y z
N MET A 1 12.97 9.83 10.31
CA MET A 1 12.83 8.39 10.61
C MET A 1 13.22 7.59 9.38
N GLU A 2 13.91 6.48 9.57
CA GLU A 2 14.32 5.63 8.46
C GLU A 2 13.13 4.98 7.77
N GLY A 3 13.26 4.81 6.45
CA GLY A 3 12.29 4.05 5.68
C GLY A 3 12.38 2.55 5.96
N ILE A 4 11.39 1.82 5.53
CA ILE A 4 11.27 0.37 5.74
C ILE A 4 10.88 -0.32 4.44
N ASN A 5 10.94 -1.65 4.44
CA ASN A 5 10.37 -2.43 3.33
C ASN A 5 8.87 -2.67 3.59
N ILE A 6 8.04 -2.16 2.69
CA ILE A 6 6.58 -2.30 2.76
C ILE A 6 6.19 -3.52 1.94
N TRP A 7 5.91 -4.62 2.62
CA TRP A 7 5.48 -5.88 2.00
C TRP A 7 4.82 -6.79 3.04
N SER A 8 4.12 -7.82 2.59
CA SER A 8 3.35 -8.70 3.49
C SER A 8 4.21 -9.46 4.50
N GLY A 9 5.48 -9.64 4.22
CA GLY A 9 6.44 -10.32 5.11
C GLY A 9 7.21 -9.40 6.03
N SER A 10 6.88 -8.10 6.06
CA SER A 10 7.59 -7.15 6.93
C SER A 10 7.41 -7.52 8.39
N ASP A 11 8.49 -7.51 9.16
CA ASP A 11 8.48 -7.70 10.61
C ASP A 11 8.14 -6.38 11.34
N ILE A 12 8.05 -5.28 10.61
CA ILE A 12 7.59 -4.01 11.13
C ILE A 12 6.10 -3.89 10.76
N GLY A 13 5.22 -3.84 11.77
CA GLY A 13 3.77 -3.92 11.57
C GLY A 13 3.20 -2.97 10.53
N ILE A 14 3.66 -1.69 10.52
CA ILE A 14 3.16 -0.73 9.53
C ILE A 14 3.56 -1.13 8.11
N GLY A 15 4.72 -1.75 7.91
CA GLY A 15 5.15 -2.22 6.61
C GLY A 15 4.23 -3.30 6.06
N ALA A 16 3.83 -4.25 6.91
CA ALA A 16 2.90 -5.30 6.53
C ALA A 16 1.47 -4.79 6.39
N ALA A 17 1.10 -3.74 7.11
CA ALA A 17 -0.24 -3.14 7.04
C ALA A 17 -0.43 -2.26 5.80
N LEU A 18 0.62 -1.61 5.31
CA LEU A 18 0.57 -0.76 4.12
C LEU A 18 0.64 -1.55 2.82
N THR A 19 1.01 -2.82 2.86
CA THR A 19 1.00 -3.68 1.68
C THR A 19 -0.43 -3.90 1.18
N ASN A 20 -0.59 -4.27 -0.08
CA ASN A 20 -1.92 -4.60 -0.61
C ASN A 20 -2.46 -5.93 -0.06
N PRO A 21 -1.67 -7.03 -0.05
CA PRO A 21 -2.18 -8.31 0.46
C PRO A 21 -2.15 -8.40 1.99
N THR A 22 -2.91 -7.53 2.66
CA THR A 22 -2.96 -7.51 4.14
C THR A 22 -3.60 -8.78 4.71
N GLU A 23 -4.47 -9.45 3.98
CA GLU A 23 -5.03 -10.73 4.43
C GLU A 23 -3.92 -11.79 4.53
N LEU A 24 -2.99 -11.79 3.57
CA LEU A 24 -1.81 -12.65 3.62
C LEU A 24 -0.92 -12.29 4.81
N ALA A 25 -0.67 -11.00 5.04
CA ALA A 25 0.12 -10.53 6.18
C ALA A 25 -0.52 -10.94 7.51
N PHE A 26 -1.84 -10.87 7.60
CA PHE A 26 -2.60 -11.30 8.77
C PHE A 26 -2.42 -12.80 9.02
N ARG A 27 -2.55 -13.62 7.98
CA ARG A 27 -2.37 -15.09 8.08
C ARG A 27 -0.96 -15.47 8.47
N LYS A 28 0.04 -14.70 8.04
CA LYS A 28 1.44 -14.91 8.41
C LYS A 28 1.74 -14.48 9.85
N GLY A 29 0.81 -13.78 10.49
CA GLY A 29 1.00 -13.27 11.85
C GLY A 29 1.80 -11.99 11.94
N ASN A 30 2.02 -11.30 10.82
CA ASN A 30 2.80 -10.07 10.77
C ASN A 30 2.00 -8.83 11.17
N ILE A 31 0.68 -8.93 11.16
CA ILE A 31 -0.24 -7.89 11.65
C ILE A 31 -1.36 -8.55 12.46
N LYS A 32 -1.97 -7.77 13.36
CA LYS A 32 -3.02 -8.26 14.27
C LYS A 32 -4.42 -7.89 13.79
N ASN A 33 -4.54 -6.98 12.85
CA ASN A 33 -5.83 -6.49 12.36
C ASN A 33 -5.99 -6.82 10.88
N ARG A 34 -7.24 -6.94 10.46
CA ARG A 34 -7.60 -7.03 9.06
C ARG A 34 -7.85 -5.64 8.52
N TYR A 35 -7.60 -5.46 7.22
CA TYR A 35 -7.79 -4.17 6.54
C TYR A 35 -8.64 -4.34 5.29
N PRO A 36 -9.94 -4.64 5.47
CA PRO A 36 -10.85 -4.74 4.32
C PRO A 36 -11.00 -3.38 3.64
N VAL A 37 -11.30 -3.40 2.36
CA VAL A 37 -11.46 -2.19 1.57
C VAL A 37 -12.79 -2.26 0.81
N THR A 38 -13.60 -1.22 0.95
CA THR A 38 -14.79 -1.02 0.12
C THR A 38 -14.36 -0.13 -1.06
N PHE A 39 -14.54 -0.64 -2.28
CA PHE A 39 -14.17 0.05 -3.50
C PHE A 39 -15.26 -0.13 -4.54
N ASN A 40 -15.74 0.98 -5.11
CA ASN A 40 -16.86 0.98 -6.06
C ASN A 40 -18.09 0.24 -5.51
N GLY A 41 -18.39 0.44 -4.23
CA GLY A 41 -19.57 -0.15 -3.58
C GLY A 41 -19.44 -1.63 -3.23
N VAL A 42 -18.29 -2.25 -3.42
CA VAL A 42 -18.06 -3.66 -3.13
C VAL A 42 -17.01 -3.81 -2.02
N ASN A 43 -17.29 -4.70 -1.07
CA ASN A 43 -16.36 -5.02 0.01
C ASN A 43 -15.35 -6.08 -0.44
N TYR A 44 -14.07 -5.76 -0.31
CA TYR A 44 -12.98 -6.71 -0.57
C TYR A 44 -12.26 -7.01 0.74
N ARG A 45 -11.72 -8.21 0.85
CA ARG A 45 -10.98 -8.61 2.06
C ARG A 45 -9.72 -7.78 2.29
N ASP A 46 -9.12 -7.26 1.21
CA ASP A 46 -7.96 -6.37 1.26
C ASP A 46 -7.81 -5.61 -0.05
N ALA A 47 -6.84 -4.69 -0.09
CA ALA A 47 -6.56 -3.88 -1.27
C ALA A 47 -6.10 -4.74 -2.45
N GLU A 48 -5.38 -5.84 -2.20
CA GLU A 48 -4.92 -6.73 -3.28
C GLU A 48 -6.10 -7.36 -4.03
N SER A 49 -7.12 -7.82 -3.32
CA SER A 49 -8.31 -8.42 -3.93
C SER A 49 -9.06 -7.39 -4.79
N ALA A 50 -9.16 -6.14 -4.33
CA ALA A 50 -9.75 -5.06 -5.12
C ALA A 50 -8.93 -4.80 -6.38
N TYR A 51 -7.62 -4.70 -6.24
CA TYR A 51 -6.72 -4.44 -7.37
C TYR A 51 -6.80 -5.55 -8.42
N GLN A 52 -6.83 -6.82 -8.01
CA GLN A 52 -6.92 -7.95 -8.93
C GLN A 52 -8.21 -7.91 -9.77
N LYS A 53 -9.28 -7.32 -9.24
CA LYS A 53 -10.53 -7.16 -9.96
C LYS A 53 -10.42 -6.11 -11.07
N TYR A 54 -9.67 -5.03 -10.85
CA TYR A 54 -9.66 -3.86 -11.74
C TYR A 54 -8.35 -3.65 -12.50
N LYS A 55 -7.31 -4.44 -12.22
CA LYS A 55 -5.99 -4.26 -12.82
C LYS A 55 -6.04 -4.18 -14.35
N SER A 56 -5.16 -3.36 -14.91
CA SER A 56 -5.03 -3.15 -16.34
C SER A 56 -3.66 -3.64 -16.82
N ARG A 57 -3.54 -3.90 -18.12
CA ARG A 57 -2.24 -4.17 -18.76
C ARG A 57 -1.46 -2.86 -18.94
N ASP A 58 -2.17 -1.74 -19.05
CA ASP A 58 -1.56 -0.43 -19.16
C ASP A 58 -1.03 0.00 -17.79
N LEU A 59 0.26 0.36 -17.73
CA LEU A 59 0.90 0.73 -16.47
C LEU A 59 0.30 1.99 -15.88
N GLN A 60 0.06 3.02 -16.68
CA GLN A 60 -0.49 4.27 -16.19
C GLN A 60 -1.89 4.07 -15.60
N GLU A 61 -2.74 3.32 -16.28
CA GLU A 61 -4.06 2.96 -15.78
C GLU A 61 -3.98 2.17 -14.47
N SER A 62 -3.05 1.22 -14.39
CA SER A 62 -2.84 0.43 -13.19
C SER A 62 -2.38 1.27 -12.00
N ILE A 63 -1.52 2.27 -12.25
CA ILE A 63 -1.08 3.21 -11.21
C ILE A 63 -2.28 4.03 -10.69
N GLU A 64 -3.13 4.50 -11.59
CA GLU A 64 -4.33 5.26 -11.22
C GLU A 64 -5.30 4.41 -10.39
N ILE A 65 -5.57 3.20 -10.83
CA ILE A 65 -6.45 2.26 -10.11
C ILE A 65 -5.88 1.93 -8.74
N MET A 66 -4.59 1.60 -8.68
CA MET A 66 -3.91 1.29 -7.42
C MET A 66 -4.00 2.47 -6.45
N THR A 67 -3.73 3.68 -6.94
CA THR A 67 -3.81 4.89 -6.12
C THR A 67 -5.21 5.09 -5.54
N GLU A 68 -6.26 4.93 -6.36
CA GLU A 68 -7.64 5.07 -5.90
C GLU A 68 -7.99 4.05 -4.82
N ILE A 69 -7.55 2.80 -4.98
CA ILE A 69 -7.78 1.74 -3.99
C ILE A 69 -7.07 2.08 -2.68
N ILE A 70 -5.84 2.55 -2.74
CA ILE A 70 -5.08 2.93 -1.54
C ILE A 70 -5.72 4.15 -0.85
N VAL A 71 -6.23 5.12 -1.61
CA VAL A 71 -7.00 6.24 -1.03
C VAL A 71 -8.16 5.69 -0.19
N CYS A 72 -8.95 4.77 -0.75
CA CYS A 72 -10.05 4.15 -0.02
C CYS A 72 -9.55 3.44 1.24
N LYS A 73 -8.44 2.71 1.14
CA LYS A 73 -7.85 2.03 2.29
C LYS A 73 -7.45 3.00 3.40
N LEU A 74 -6.77 4.08 3.05
CA LEU A 74 -6.32 5.07 4.04
C LEU A 74 -7.50 5.83 4.66
N GLN A 75 -8.54 6.12 3.89
CA GLN A 75 -9.75 6.78 4.39
C GLN A 75 -10.54 5.86 5.33
N GLN A 76 -10.61 4.58 5.01
CA GLN A 76 -11.35 3.59 5.80
C GLN A 76 -10.57 3.10 7.02
N HIS A 77 -9.25 3.26 7.00
CA HIS A 77 -8.36 2.88 8.10
C HIS A 77 -7.46 4.06 8.47
N PRO A 78 -8.02 5.11 9.09
CA PRO A 78 -7.27 6.35 9.35
C PRO A 78 -6.03 6.19 10.23
N ARG A 79 -5.95 5.12 11.02
CA ARG A 79 -4.75 4.83 11.81
C ARG A 79 -3.53 4.62 10.92
N LEU A 80 -3.71 4.07 9.72
CA LEU A 80 -2.61 3.90 8.77
C LEU A 80 -2.10 5.24 8.29
N PHE A 81 -3.00 6.15 7.95
CA PHE A 81 -2.65 7.52 7.56
C PHE A 81 -1.90 8.23 8.67
N GLU A 82 -2.41 8.14 9.91
CA GLU A 82 -1.79 8.77 11.08
C GLU A 82 -0.38 8.23 11.31
N GLU A 83 -0.19 6.92 11.15
CA GLU A 83 1.12 6.29 11.35
C GLU A 83 2.14 6.76 10.30
N ILE A 84 1.72 6.90 9.04
CA ILE A 84 2.57 7.46 8.00
C ILE A 84 2.99 8.87 8.39
N THR A 85 2.04 9.69 8.83
CA THR A 85 2.31 11.08 9.25
C THR A 85 3.32 11.14 10.39
N LYS A 86 3.16 10.29 11.40
CA LYS A 86 4.07 10.23 12.55
C LYS A 86 5.50 9.86 12.14
N ARG A 87 5.65 9.06 11.10
CA ARG A 87 6.96 8.61 10.63
C ARG A 87 7.63 9.59 9.68
N GLY A 88 6.93 10.60 9.22
CA GLY A 88 7.50 11.63 8.36
C GLY A 88 6.74 11.91 7.08
N GLY A 89 5.58 11.28 6.88
CA GLY A 89 4.74 11.53 5.72
C GLY A 89 5.39 11.13 4.40
N VAL A 90 5.29 12.00 3.41
CA VAL A 90 5.84 11.78 2.06
C VAL A 90 7.34 11.47 2.11
N GLU A 91 8.11 12.20 2.93
CA GLU A 91 9.55 11.98 3.02
C GLU A 91 9.91 10.59 3.55
N TRP A 92 9.13 10.09 4.51
CA TRP A 92 9.32 8.73 5.01
C TRP A 92 8.99 7.69 3.93
N LEU A 93 7.91 7.90 3.18
CA LEU A 93 7.54 6.99 2.08
C LEU A 93 8.63 6.96 1.01
N LYS A 94 9.21 8.12 0.68
CA LYS A 94 10.31 8.20 -0.29
C LYS A 94 11.57 7.48 0.17
N ARG A 95 11.77 7.33 1.47
CA ARG A 95 12.90 6.56 2.04
C ARG A 95 12.59 5.09 2.17
N SER A 96 11.35 4.72 1.98
CA SER A 96 10.88 3.32 2.08
C SER A 96 11.06 2.61 0.74
N ARG A 97 10.82 1.31 0.74
CA ARG A 97 10.98 0.49 -0.44
C ARG A 97 9.88 -0.55 -0.50
N HIS A 98 9.71 -1.16 -1.64
CA HIS A 98 8.81 -2.28 -1.85
C HIS A 98 9.57 -3.36 -2.62
N ILE A 99 10.12 -4.33 -1.91
CA ILE A 99 10.92 -5.43 -2.45
C ILE A 99 10.34 -6.74 -1.96
N VAL A 100 9.77 -7.51 -2.87
CA VAL A 100 9.18 -8.82 -2.58
C VAL A 100 10.03 -9.94 -3.15
N GLY A 101 10.89 -9.63 -4.11
CA GLY A 101 11.75 -10.60 -4.78
C GLY A 101 11.12 -11.19 -6.05
N VAL A 102 10.12 -10.52 -6.60
CA VAL A 102 9.48 -10.92 -7.86
C VAL A 102 10.27 -10.37 -9.04
N ARG A 103 10.79 -11.27 -9.87
CA ARG A 103 11.55 -10.90 -11.05
C ARG A 103 10.65 -10.16 -12.05
N ASN A 104 11.17 -9.06 -12.59
CA ASN A 104 10.48 -8.22 -13.57
C ASN A 104 9.17 -7.60 -13.06
N SER A 105 9.08 -7.37 -11.76
CA SER A 105 7.93 -6.69 -11.19
C SER A 105 7.90 -5.22 -11.62
N ARG A 106 6.72 -4.77 -12.04
CA ARG A 106 6.50 -3.34 -12.35
C ARG A 106 6.31 -2.51 -11.07
N TRP A 107 6.19 -3.14 -9.90
CA TRP A 107 5.81 -2.48 -8.65
C TRP A 107 6.98 -2.31 -7.68
N GLU A 108 8.00 -3.16 -7.76
CA GLU A 108 9.13 -3.15 -6.84
C GLU A 108 10.12 -2.03 -7.10
N GLY A 109 10.82 -1.61 -6.05
CA GLY A 109 11.89 -0.64 -6.13
C GLY A 109 12.11 0.11 -4.83
N TYR A 110 13.03 1.07 -4.87
CA TYR A 110 13.37 1.93 -3.74
C TYR A 110 12.76 3.32 -3.95
N GLY A 111 12.05 3.81 -2.94
CA GLY A 111 11.43 5.14 -3.01
C GLY A 111 10.56 5.27 -4.25
N LEU A 112 10.62 6.41 -4.90
CA LEU A 112 9.78 6.69 -6.07
C LEU A 112 10.10 5.86 -7.31
N GLU A 113 11.19 5.10 -7.30
CA GLU A 113 11.46 4.13 -8.36
C GLU A 113 10.51 2.92 -8.25
N SER A 114 9.93 2.70 -7.09
CA SER A 114 8.86 1.72 -6.92
C SER A 114 7.54 2.36 -7.32
N ASN A 115 6.84 1.77 -8.27
CA ASN A 115 5.50 2.26 -8.64
C ASN A 115 4.50 2.06 -7.50
N PHE A 116 4.72 1.07 -6.62
CA PHE A 116 3.87 0.90 -5.44
C PHE A 116 4.08 2.04 -4.42
N ILE A 117 5.33 2.38 -4.12
CA ILE A 117 5.63 3.52 -3.25
C ILE A 117 5.09 4.82 -3.86
N LEU A 118 5.23 4.99 -5.17
CA LEU A 118 4.67 6.14 -5.87
C LEU A 118 3.14 6.25 -5.64
N CYS A 119 2.43 5.14 -5.75
CA CYS A 119 0.98 5.10 -5.48
C CYS A 119 0.68 5.46 -4.03
N LEU A 120 1.47 4.97 -3.08
CA LEU A 120 1.32 5.33 -1.66
C LEU A 120 1.51 6.83 -1.44
N VAL A 121 2.50 7.42 -2.08
CA VAL A 121 2.76 8.86 -1.99
C VAL A 121 1.57 9.65 -2.54
N PHE A 122 1.10 9.31 -3.73
CA PHE A 122 -0.07 9.96 -4.33
C PHE A 122 -1.32 9.83 -3.44
N ALA A 123 -1.58 8.62 -2.96
CA ALA A 123 -2.75 8.37 -2.12
C ALA A 123 -2.65 9.15 -0.80
N TYR A 124 -1.48 9.15 -0.18
CA TYR A 124 -1.26 9.90 1.06
C TYR A 124 -1.50 11.40 0.85
N GLN A 125 -0.97 11.96 -0.25
CA GLN A 125 -1.16 13.37 -0.58
C GLN A 125 -2.64 13.71 -0.79
N LEU A 126 -3.37 12.85 -1.51
CA LEU A 126 -4.80 13.04 -1.74
C LEU A 126 -5.60 13.00 -0.45
N CYS A 127 -5.24 12.10 0.48
CA CYS A 127 -5.88 12.02 1.79
C CYS A 127 -5.52 13.18 2.72
N SER A 128 -4.44 13.90 2.42
CA SER A 128 -3.97 15.05 3.21
C SER A 128 -4.68 16.36 2.85
N GLU A 129 -5.42 16.38 1.76
CA GLU A 129 -6.14 17.57 1.31
C GLU A 129 -7.38 17.87 2.14
#